data_d007cc5a907b03fa9eb410314983b0ec
#
_entry.id   d007cc5a907b03fa9eb410314983b0ec
#
_cell.length_a   1.000
_cell.length_b   1.000
_cell.length_c   1.000
_cell.angle_alpha   90.00
_cell.angle_beta   90.00
_cell.angle_gamma   90.00
#
_symmetry.space_group_name_H-M   'P 1'
#
loop_
_entity.id
_entity.type
_entity.pdbx_description
1 polymer ?
#
loop_
_entity_poly.entity_id
_entity_poly.type
_entity_poly.pdbx_seq_one_letter_code
_entity_poly.pdbx_strand_id
1 'polypeptide(L)'
;MGYRLNEEKTNLYLDRQSIIDVDSFPDDLSIISNTCIGGRLYHDYHKKFLTPTIDFYMEPDSFVEFCSNLEYYLNCNIIPMGDFYIDHLNRFFFCDIGGLIAAFGHTNDSYEKIVNKWNERKQRVNYNNIVVICTDRNVFTKPFTRCSEETIKEFGNIPYKKVMFSVVDYPYEYVSYLSSFNDMDACPEATRPSINKKGKYILEEDGFDLDKFVCDKEYVYVKK
;
A
#
# COMPACT_ATOMS: atom_id res chain seq x y z
N MET A 1 -5.44 -12.09 20.53
CA MET A 1 -6.27 -13.09 19.80
C MET A 1 -6.02 -12.84 18.32
N GLY A 2 -5.21 -13.71 17.67
CA GLY A 2 -5.03 -13.61 16.23
C GLY A 2 -6.37 -13.79 15.53
N TYR A 3 -6.60 -13.01 14.47
CA TYR A 3 -7.72 -13.26 13.57
C TYR A 3 -7.63 -14.72 13.14
N ARG A 4 -8.50 -15.58 13.68
CA ARG A 4 -8.77 -16.88 13.06
C ARG A 4 -9.52 -16.54 11.79
N LEU A 5 -8.79 -16.52 10.68
CA LEU A 5 -9.43 -16.67 9.37
C LEU A 5 -10.34 -17.90 9.50
N ASN A 6 -11.62 -17.79 9.14
CA ASN A 6 -12.44 -18.99 9.08
C ASN A 6 -11.83 -19.89 8.00
N GLU A 7 -12.12 -21.20 8.05
CA GLU A 7 -11.54 -22.18 7.13
C GLU A 7 -11.73 -21.78 5.65
N GLU A 8 -12.85 -21.16 5.30
CA GLU A 8 -13.14 -20.68 3.95
C GLU A 8 -12.15 -19.59 3.50
N LYS A 9 -11.83 -18.62 4.36
CA LYS A 9 -10.81 -17.60 4.06
C LYS A 9 -9.40 -18.17 4.01
N THR A 10 -9.09 -19.14 4.86
CA THR A 10 -7.79 -19.82 4.85
C THR A 10 -7.61 -20.60 3.56
N ASN A 11 -8.63 -21.31 3.10
CA ASN A 11 -8.61 -22.05 1.83
C ASN A 11 -8.44 -21.11 0.62
N LEU A 12 -9.12 -19.96 0.60
CA LEU A 12 -8.94 -18.95 -0.45
C LEU A 12 -7.51 -18.39 -0.50
N TYR A 13 -6.84 -18.29 0.63
CA TYR A 13 -5.43 -17.88 0.70
C TYR A 13 -4.48 -18.94 0.16
N LEU A 14 -4.71 -20.20 0.50
CA LEU A 14 -3.94 -21.32 -0.03
C LEU A 14 -4.14 -21.48 -1.54
N ASP A 15 -5.36 -21.27 -2.01
CA ASP A 15 -5.69 -21.29 -3.45
C ASP A 15 -4.91 -20.20 -4.21
N ARG A 16 -4.76 -18.99 -3.66
CA ARG A 16 -3.97 -17.95 -4.31
C ARG A 16 -2.49 -18.31 -4.41
N GLN A 17 -1.89 -18.79 -3.32
CA GLN A 17 -0.49 -19.21 -3.33
C GLN A 17 -0.22 -20.35 -4.34
N SER A 18 -1.24 -21.15 -4.66
CA SER A 18 -1.14 -22.21 -5.65
C SER A 18 -1.23 -21.73 -7.10
N ILE A 19 -1.77 -20.52 -7.35
CA ILE A 19 -2.01 -20.00 -8.69
C ILE A 19 -1.10 -18.85 -9.11
N ILE A 20 -0.44 -18.19 -8.15
CA ILE A 20 0.55 -17.15 -8.48
C ILE A 20 1.87 -17.79 -8.88
N ASP A 21 2.46 -17.27 -9.93
CA ASP A 21 3.83 -17.59 -10.31
C ASP A 21 4.78 -16.75 -9.46
N VAL A 22 5.29 -17.34 -8.37
CA VAL A 22 6.19 -16.67 -7.42
C VAL A 22 7.47 -16.15 -8.10
N ASP A 23 7.91 -16.82 -9.15
CA ASP A 23 9.13 -16.45 -9.88
C ASP A 23 8.90 -15.28 -10.85
N SER A 24 7.65 -14.96 -11.18
CA SER A 24 7.31 -13.79 -12.00
C SER A 24 7.55 -12.46 -11.29
N PHE A 25 7.57 -12.43 -9.95
CA PHE A 25 7.77 -11.21 -9.18
C PHE A 25 9.26 -10.81 -9.19
N PRO A 26 9.61 -9.59 -9.64
CA PRO A 26 11.00 -9.16 -9.74
C PRO A 26 11.71 -9.11 -8.38
N ASP A 27 12.86 -9.75 -8.25
CA ASP A 27 13.63 -9.79 -7.01
C ASP A 27 14.19 -8.42 -6.58
N ASP A 28 14.23 -7.47 -7.51
CA ASP A 28 14.77 -6.12 -7.33
C ASP A 28 13.69 -5.03 -7.25
N LEU A 29 12.40 -5.41 -7.22
CA LEU A 29 11.29 -4.48 -7.20
C LEU A 29 11.07 -3.86 -5.81
N SER A 30 11.08 -2.54 -5.72
CA SER A 30 10.68 -1.79 -4.54
C SER A 30 9.25 -1.26 -4.67
N ILE A 31 8.35 -1.70 -3.80
CA ILE A 31 6.97 -1.22 -3.76
C ILE A 31 6.84 -0.19 -2.64
N ILE A 32 6.55 1.04 -3.00
CA ILE A 32 6.26 2.13 -2.08
C ILE A 32 4.74 2.32 -2.04
N SER A 33 4.12 2.13 -0.88
CA SER A 33 2.67 2.24 -0.76
C SER A 33 2.25 3.00 0.50
N ASN A 34 1.15 3.76 0.38
CA ASN A 34 0.58 4.49 1.52
C ASN A 34 -0.31 3.63 2.42
N THR A 35 -0.45 2.35 2.08
CA THR A 35 -1.25 1.36 2.81
C THR A 35 -0.53 0.02 2.91
N CYS A 36 -1.18 -1.00 3.46
CA CYS A 36 -0.60 -2.33 3.65
C CYS A 36 -0.42 -3.14 2.35
N ILE A 37 -0.87 -2.64 1.18
CA ILE A 37 -0.88 -3.41 -0.08
C ILE A 37 0.52 -3.88 -0.49
N GLY A 38 1.53 -3.02 -0.36
CA GLY A 38 2.91 -3.38 -0.72
C GLY A 38 3.46 -4.52 0.13
N GLY A 39 3.25 -4.46 1.45
CA GLY A 39 3.64 -5.54 2.36
C GLY A 39 2.93 -6.85 2.04
N ARG A 40 1.66 -6.75 1.65
CA ARG A 40 0.86 -7.91 1.26
C ARG A 40 1.40 -8.59 0.00
N LEU A 41 1.74 -7.82 -1.03
CA LEU A 41 2.33 -8.35 -2.25
C LEU A 41 3.62 -9.12 -1.98
N TYR A 42 4.57 -8.53 -1.24
CA TYR A 42 5.79 -9.25 -0.87
C TYR A 42 5.54 -10.55 -0.10
N HIS A 43 4.54 -10.54 0.79
CA HIS A 43 4.15 -11.73 1.54
C HIS A 43 3.59 -12.82 0.63
N ASP A 44 2.67 -12.45 -0.29
CA ASP A 44 2.01 -13.39 -1.19
C ASP A 44 3.02 -14.05 -2.14
N TYR A 45 4.01 -13.29 -2.62
CA TYR A 45 5.09 -13.79 -3.49
C TYR A 45 6.30 -14.35 -2.72
N HIS A 46 6.24 -14.49 -1.39
CA HIS A 46 7.36 -14.99 -0.55
C HIS A 46 8.67 -14.22 -0.77
N LYS A 47 8.60 -12.92 -1.05
CA LYS A 47 9.77 -12.09 -1.32
C LYS A 47 10.20 -11.28 -0.11
N LYS A 48 11.48 -10.97 -0.06
CA LYS A 48 12.04 -10.06 0.94
C LYS A 48 11.53 -8.63 0.71
N PHE A 49 11.17 -7.94 1.79
CA PHE A 49 10.77 -6.54 1.72
C PHE A 49 11.93 -5.64 1.26
N LEU A 50 11.78 -5.01 0.10
CA LEU A 50 12.70 -4.00 -0.44
C LEU A 50 12.16 -2.57 -0.26
N THR A 51 11.39 -2.37 0.79
CA THR A 51 10.75 -1.09 1.11
C THR A 51 10.60 -0.93 2.62
N PRO A 52 10.69 0.27 3.17
CA PRO A 52 10.35 0.52 4.56
C PRO A 52 8.84 0.72 4.80
N THR A 53 8.02 0.94 3.76
CA THR A 53 6.58 1.20 3.87
C THR A 53 5.77 -0.10 4.08
N ILE A 54 6.15 -0.88 5.10
CA ILE A 54 5.48 -2.11 5.51
C ILE A 54 4.74 -1.86 6.82
N ASP A 55 3.49 -2.32 6.90
CA ASP A 55 2.58 -1.99 8.00
C ASP A 55 2.44 -0.47 8.21
N PHE A 56 2.59 0.24 7.12
CA PHE A 56 2.73 1.69 7.05
C PHE A 56 1.45 2.31 6.51
N TYR A 57 1.13 3.49 7.03
CA TYR A 57 0.07 4.32 6.51
C TYR A 57 0.49 5.79 6.52
N MET A 58 0.15 6.49 5.45
CA MET A 58 0.32 7.92 5.30
C MET A 58 -0.86 8.48 4.51
N GLU A 59 -1.41 9.63 4.92
CA GLU A 59 -2.49 10.28 4.17
C GLU A 59 -2.04 10.64 2.76
N PRO A 60 -2.91 10.59 1.76
CA PRO A 60 -2.52 10.71 0.34
C PRO A 60 -1.73 11.97 0.03
N ASP A 61 -2.12 13.14 0.59
CA ASP A 61 -1.41 14.41 0.34
C ASP A 61 0.05 14.32 0.81
N SER A 62 0.26 13.84 2.04
CA SER A 62 1.60 13.62 2.59
C SER A 62 2.37 12.54 1.82
N PHE A 63 1.68 11.50 1.35
CA PHE A 63 2.30 10.42 0.61
C PHE A 63 2.77 10.85 -0.79
N VAL A 64 2.03 11.70 -1.46
CA VAL A 64 2.43 12.28 -2.75
C VAL A 64 3.68 13.12 -2.57
N GLU A 65 3.73 13.98 -1.54
CA GLU A 65 4.93 14.75 -1.18
C GLU A 65 6.12 13.83 -0.84
N PHE A 66 5.88 12.78 -0.03
CA PHE A 66 6.87 11.76 0.31
C PHE A 66 7.48 11.09 -0.93
N CYS A 67 6.64 10.67 -1.89
CA CYS A 67 7.10 10.01 -3.11
C CYS A 67 7.78 10.96 -4.09
N SER A 68 7.37 12.24 -4.12
CA SER A 68 7.98 13.27 -4.97
C SER A 68 9.42 13.59 -4.54
N ASN A 69 9.74 13.40 -3.26
CA ASN A 69 11.05 13.64 -2.67
C ASN A 69 11.54 12.40 -1.89
N LEU A 70 11.34 11.20 -2.47
CA LEU A 70 11.49 9.91 -1.78
C LEU A 70 12.85 9.74 -1.11
N GLU A 71 13.95 10.07 -1.80
CA GLU A 71 15.30 9.93 -1.25
C GLU A 71 15.52 10.83 -0.02
N TYR A 72 15.01 12.06 -0.06
CA TYR A 72 15.07 12.98 1.05
C TYR A 72 14.36 12.41 2.28
N TYR A 73 13.10 11.99 2.13
CA TYR A 73 12.31 11.51 3.26
C TYR A 73 12.80 10.17 3.81
N LEU A 74 13.32 9.29 2.96
CA LEU A 74 13.94 8.05 3.42
C LEU A 74 15.21 8.30 4.26
N ASN A 75 15.89 9.43 4.04
CA ASN A 75 17.05 9.84 4.84
C ASN A 75 16.67 10.58 6.13
N CYS A 76 15.42 11.03 6.28
CA CYS A 76 14.95 11.64 7.52
C CYS A 76 14.91 10.62 8.68
N ASN A 77 15.04 11.14 9.89
CA ASN A 77 14.79 10.36 11.09
C ASN A 77 13.29 10.21 11.33
N ILE A 78 12.89 9.07 11.86
CA ILE A 78 11.55 8.88 12.38
C ILE A 78 11.51 9.45 13.80
N ILE A 79 10.60 10.38 14.05
CA ILE A 79 10.38 11.00 15.36
C ILE A 79 9.03 10.50 15.91
N PRO A 80 9.00 9.86 17.10
CA PRO A 80 7.76 9.36 17.67
C PRO A 80 6.82 10.51 18.06
N MET A 81 5.55 10.36 17.70
CA MET A 81 4.48 11.28 18.10
C MET A 81 3.53 10.66 19.12
N GLY A 82 3.54 9.34 19.28
CA GLY A 82 2.73 8.60 20.24
C GLY A 82 1.90 7.49 19.62
N ASP A 83 1.13 6.84 20.48
CA ASP A 83 0.26 5.73 20.10
C ASP A 83 -1.18 6.19 19.98
N PHE A 84 -1.88 5.67 19.00
CA PHE A 84 -3.31 5.77 18.85
C PHE A 84 -3.92 4.37 18.75
N TYR A 85 -5.01 4.15 19.50
CA TYR A 85 -5.71 2.88 19.49
C TYR A 85 -7.08 3.08 18.84
N ILE A 86 -7.31 2.40 17.71
CA ILE A 86 -8.65 2.36 17.10
C ILE A 86 -9.58 1.52 17.98
N ASP A 87 -9.03 0.42 18.50
CA ASP A 87 -9.64 -0.46 19.48
C ASP A 87 -8.55 -1.15 20.31
N HIS A 88 -8.92 -2.02 21.26
CA HIS A 88 -7.97 -2.73 22.13
C HIS A 88 -7.01 -3.71 21.40
N LEU A 89 -7.21 -3.93 20.10
CA LEU A 89 -6.41 -4.87 19.28
C LEU A 89 -5.59 -4.15 18.21
N ASN A 90 -5.98 -2.93 17.83
CA ASN A 90 -5.41 -2.19 16.72
C ASN A 90 -4.72 -0.91 17.21
N ARG A 91 -3.44 -1.05 17.51
CA ARG A 91 -2.54 0.05 17.81
C ARG A 91 -1.93 0.60 16.54
N PHE A 92 -1.96 1.93 16.42
CA PHE A 92 -1.18 2.67 15.45
C PHE A 92 -0.12 3.49 16.19
N PHE A 93 1.10 3.38 15.72
CA PHE A 93 2.21 4.18 16.19
C PHE A 93 2.43 5.34 15.22
N PHE A 94 2.14 6.57 15.68
CA PHE A 94 2.32 7.77 14.88
C PHE A 94 3.75 8.31 14.99
N CYS A 95 4.25 8.78 13.87
CA CYS A 95 5.57 9.39 13.78
C CYS A 95 5.59 10.54 12.77
N ASP A 96 6.56 11.42 12.95
CA ASP A 96 6.96 12.42 11.99
C ASP A 96 8.15 11.92 11.19
N ILE A 97 8.11 12.11 9.88
CA ILE A 97 9.17 11.81 8.93
C ILE A 97 9.46 13.09 8.13
N GLY A 98 10.34 13.93 8.64
CA GLY A 98 10.70 15.18 7.96
C GLY A 98 9.57 16.18 7.82
N GLY A 99 8.64 16.23 8.77
CA GLY A 99 7.44 17.06 8.77
C GLY A 99 6.18 16.37 8.24
N LEU A 100 6.28 15.16 7.71
CA LEU A 100 5.13 14.38 7.26
C LEU A 100 4.69 13.38 8.33
N ILE A 101 3.38 13.33 8.58
CA ILE A 101 2.81 12.40 9.56
C ILE A 101 2.57 11.05 8.90
N ALA A 102 3.13 10.01 9.52
CA ALA A 102 2.91 8.62 9.15
C ALA A 102 2.48 7.79 10.35
N ALA A 103 1.93 6.63 10.10
CA ALA A 103 1.58 5.67 11.13
C ALA A 103 2.04 4.26 10.75
N PHE A 104 2.51 3.51 11.73
CA PHE A 104 2.74 2.08 11.63
C PHE A 104 1.64 1.35 12.38
N GLY A 105 0.88 0.52 11.65
CA GLY A 105 -0.21 -0.27 12.17
C GLY A 105 0.15 -1.75 12.32
N HIS A 106 -0.81 -2.51 12.85
CA HIS A 106 -0.73 -3.97 12.94
C HIS A 106 0.52 -4.52 13.63
N THR A 107 1.18 -3.72 14.46
CA THR A 107 2.42 -4.09 15.14
C THR A 107 2.34 -3.87 16.64
N ASN A 108 2.85 -4.84 17.41
CA ASN A 108 3.08 -4.70 18.84
C ASN A 108 4.55 -4.35 19.15
N ASP A 109 5.32 -4.00 18.11
CA ASP A 109 6.72 -3.65 18.25
C ASP A 109 6.89 -2.36 19.05
N SER A 110 7.99 -2.29 19.80
CA SER A 110 8.42 -1.02 20.40
C SER A 110 8.85 -0.02 19.32
N TYR A 111 8.86 1.26 19.68
CA TYR A 111 9.38 2.33 18.82
C TYR A 111 10.76 1.99 18.25
N GLU A 112 11.67 1.57 19.12
CA GLU A 112 13.03 1.21 18.73
C GLU A 112 13.06 0.12 17.65
N LYS A 113 12.23 -0.90 17.78
CA LYS A 113 12.10 -1.95 16.75
C LYS A 113 11.55 -1.42 15.43
N ILE A 114 10.57 -0.51 15.48
CA ILE A 114 10.00 0.11 14.28
C ILE A 114 11.08 0.91 13.55
N VAL A 115 11.82 1.76 14.27
CA VAL A 115 12.93 2.54 13.72
C VAL A 115 14.03 1.65 13.13
N ASN A 116 14.40 0.59 13.85
CA ASN A 116 15.41 -0.35 13.35
C ASN A 116 14.95 -1.04 12.06
N LYS A 117 13.71 -1.51 12.00
CA LYS A 117 13.11 -2.09 10.78
C LYS A 117 13.09 -1.09 9.63
N TRP A 118 12.70 0.15 9.89
CA TRP A 118 12.72 1.23 8.90
C TRP A 118 14.12 1.45 8.35
N ASN A 119 15.10 1.66 9.25
CA ASN A 119 16.49 1.92 8.87
C ASN A 119 17.13 0.76 8.10
N GLU A 120 16.81 -0.45 8.46
CA GLU A 120 17.26 -1.65 7.74
C GLU A 120 16.61 -1.75 6.36
N ARG A 121 15.30 -1.53 6.27
CA ARG A 121 14.53 -1.72 5.03
C ARG A 121 14.78 -0.62 4.01
N LYS A 122 14.96 0.65 4.44
CA LYS A 122 15.23 1.76 3.53
C LYS A 122 16.54 1.59 2.75
N GLN A 123 17.53 0.88 3.30
CA GLN A 123 18.78 0.56 2.62
C GLN A 123 18.63 -0.43 1.46
N ARG A 124 17.47 -1.06 1.37
CA ARG A 124 17.18 -2.07 0.33
C ARG A 124 16.43 -1.49 -0.86
N VAL A 125 15.99 -0.25 -0.76
CA VAL A 125 15.21 0.40 -1.84
C VAL A 125 16.05 0.49 -3.10
N ASN A 126 15.55 -0.10 -4.17
CA ASN A 126 16.15 0.01 -5.49
C ASN A 126 15.48 1.14 -6.27
N TYR A 127 16.12 2.28 -6.32
CA TYR A 127 15.59 3.48 -7.00
C TYR A 127 15.42 3.31 -8.51
N ASN A 128 16.04 2.30 -9.12
CA ASN A 128 15.92 2.01 -10.55
C ASN A 128 14.69 1.14 -10.88
N ASN A 129 14.03 0.56 -9.87
CA ASN A 129 12.86 -0.30 -10.05
C ASN A 129 11.86 -0.08 -8.92
N ILE A 130 11.12 1.03 -9.01
CA ILE A 130 10.10 1.42 -8.03
C ILE A 130 8.71 1.34 -8.66
N VAL A 131 7.78 0.79 -7.91
CA VAL A 131 6.34 0.90 -8.14
C VAL A 131 5.70 1.63 -6.96
N VAL A 132 4.88 2.64 -7.25
CA VAL A 132 4.14 3.41 -6.24
C VAL A 132 2.66 3.04 -6.30
N ILE A 133 2.12 2.64 -5.16
CA ILE A 133 0.70 2.29 -5.01
C ILE A 133 0.07 3.18 -3.94
N CYS A 134 -0.97 3.91 -4.31
CA CYS A 134 -1.65 4.85 -3.44
C CYS A 134 -3.17 4.60 -3.43
N THR A 135 -3.84 4.97 -2.35
CA THR A 135 -5.29 5.20 -2.34
C THR A 135 -5.57 6.68 -2.16
N ASP A 136 -6.67 7.17 -2.69
CA ASP A 136 -7.10 8.56 -2.55
C ASP A 136 -7.76 8.88 -1.20
N ARG A 137 -7.81 7.91 -0.28
CA ARG A 137 -8.55 8.00 0.98
C ARG A 137 -7.72 8.52 2.15
N ASN A 138 -8.29 9.49 2.85
CA ASN A 138 -7.86 9.89 4.19
C ASN A 138 -8.54 8.98 5.22
N VAL A 139 -7.78 8.17 5.94
CA VAL A 139 -8.33 7.17 6.86
C VAL A 139 -8.30 7.60 8.33
N PHE A 140 -7.52 8.62 8.69
CA PHE A 140 -7.48 9.13 10.05
C PHE A 140 -8.64 10.10 10.38
N THR A 141 -9.38 10.54 9.36
CA THR A 141 -10.57 11.38 9.53
C THR A 141 -11.85 10.58 9.42
N LYS A 142 -12.85 10.90 10.24
CA LYS A 142 -14.19 10.30 10.13
C LYS A 142 -15.24 11.41 10.05
N PRO A 143 -16.17 11.35 9.07
CA PRO A 143 -16.23 10.34 8.01
C PRO A 143 -14.98 10.38 7.14
N PHE A 144 -14.66 9.25 6.47
CA PHE A 144 -13.55 9.19 5.55
C PHE A 144 -13.71 10.23 4.44
N THR A 145 -12.63 10.94 4.15
CA THR A 145 -12.57 11.92 3.07
C THR A 145 -11.61 11.45 1.98
N ARG A 146 -11.60 12.13 0.87
CA ARG A 146 -10.61 11.91 -0.19
C ARG A 146 -9.63 13.08 -0.23
N CYS A 147 -8.46 12.84 -0.78
CA CYS A 147 -7.53 13.91 -1.11
C CYS A 147 -8.12 14.82 -2.20
N SER A 148 -7.51 15.97 -2.39
CA SER A 148 -7.91 16.91 -3.41
C SER A 148 -7.61 16.40 -4.82
N GLU A 149 -8.33 16.92 -5.81
CA GLU A 149 -7.99 16.64 -7.23
C GLU A 149 -6.60 17.14 -7.60
N GLU A 150 -6.11 18.18 -6.93
CA GLU A 150 -4.75 18.68 -7.10
C GLU A 150 -3.71 17.64 -6.67
N THR A 151 -3.89 17.02 -5.52
CA THR A 151 -3.05 15.90 -5.05
C THR A 151 -3.04 14.75 -6.05
N ILE A 152 -4.21 14.43 -6.65
CA ILE A 152 -4.29 13.39 -7.69
C ILE A 152 -3.45 13.79 -8.90
N LYS A 153 -3.50 15.05 -9.34
CA LYS A 153 -2.67 15.56 -10.44
C LYS A 153 -1.18 15.52 -10.12
N GLU A 154 -0.81 15.93 -8.90
CA GLU A 154 0.58 15.88 -8.44
C GLU A 154 1.10 14.44 -8.37
N PHE A 155 0.27 13.48 -7.96
CA PHE A 155 0.62 12.06 -8.02
C PHE A 155 1.01 11.64 -9.45
N GLY A 156 0.38 12.20 -10.48
CA GLY A 156 0.74 12.00 -11.88
C GLY A 156 2.17 12.41 -12.23
N ASN A 157 2.78 13.36 -11.51
CA ASN A 157 4.14 13.85 -11.75
C ASN A 157 5.23 12.97 -11.11
N ILE A 158 4.88 12.03 -10.23
CA ILE A 158 5.85 11.10 -9.62
C ILE A 158 6.55 10.30 -10.73
N PRO A 159 7.90 10.22 -10.76
CA PRO A 159 8.63 9.67 -11.92
C PRO A 159 8.64 8.14 -12.00
N TYR A 160 7.93 7.46 -11.11
CA TYR A 160 7.91 6.01 -11.02
C TYR A 160 6.67 5.42 -11.68
N LYS A 161 6.69 4.13 -12.00
CA LYS A 161 5.49 3.36 -12.32
C LYS A 161 4.51 3.44 -11.14
N LYS A 162 3.27 3.84 -11.39
CA LYS A 162 2.35 4.19 -10.32
C LYS A 162 0.91 3.87 -10.62
N VAL A 163 0.13 3.65 -9.56
CA VAL A 163 -1.33 3.58 -9.60
C VAL A 163 -1.91 4.18 -8.34
N MET A 164 -2.99 4.94 -8.50
CA MET A 164 -3.84 5.39 -7.41
C MET A 164 -5.20 4.69 -7.53
N PHE A 165 -5.65 4.07 -6.46
CA PHE A 165 -6.98 3.47 -6.39
C PHE A 165 -7.99 4.46 -5.87
N SER A 166 -9.13 4.58 -6.57
CA SER A 166 -10.22 5.48 -6.19
C SER A 166 -11.58 4.82 -6.46
N VAL A 167 -12.57 5.18 -5.65
CA VAL A 167 -13.99 4.88 -5.91
C VAL A 167 -14.68 5.99 -6.70
N VAL A 168 -13.91 6.96 -7.19
CA VAL A 168 -14.35 7.99 -8.12
C VAL A 168 -13.66 7.80 -9.45
N ASP A 169 -14.41 7.95 -10.53
CA ASP A 169 -13.92 7.82 -11.89
C ASP A 169 -13.23 9.11 -12.36
N TYR A 170 -11.95 9.28 -12.00
CA TYR A 170 -11.13 10.39 -12.46
C TYR A 170 -10.58 10.15 -13.88
N PRO A 171 -10.38 11.20 -14.71
CA PRO A 171 -9.95 11.06 -16.10
C PRO A 171 -8.43 10.88 -16.29
N TYR A 172 -7.75 10.26 -15.31
CA TYR A 172 -6.29 10.08 -15.32
C TYR A 172 -5.92 8.62 -15.51
N GLU A 173 -4.96 8.33 -16.40
CA GLU A 173 -4.51 6.97 -16.74
C GLU A 173 -3.92 6.22 -15.55
N TYR A 174 -3.32 6.93 -14.59
CA TYR A 174 -2.74 6.36 -13.37
C TYR A 174 -3.76 6.17 -12.24
N VAL A 175 -5.03 6.46 -12.47
CA VAL A 175 -6.10 6.23 -11.49
C VAL A 175 -6.93 5.03 -11.92
N SER A 176 -6.94 4.00 -11.08
CA SER A 176 -7.80 2.83 -11.23
C SER A 176 -9.10 3.05 -10.47
N TYR A 177 -10.21 3.08 -11.21
CA TYR A 177 -11.55 3.20 -10.65
C TYR A 177 -12.04 1.85 -10.12
N LEU A 178 -12.41 1.82 -8.86
CA LEU A 178 -12.89 0.64 -8.14
C LEU A 178 -14.41 0.70 -7.98
N SER A 179 -15.17 0.33 -9.03
CA SER A 179 -16.62 0.42 -9.06
C SER A 179 -17.32 -0.57 -8.11
N SER A 180 -16.65 -1.65 -7.74
CA SER A 180 -17.16 -2.67 -6.80
C SER A 180 -17.07 -2.24 -5.33
N PHE A 181 -16.43 -1.12 -5.04
CA PHE A 181 -16.29 -0.56 -3.70
C PHE A 181 -17.17 0.68 -3.54
N ASN A 182 -17.49 1.01 -2.30
CA ASN A 182 -18.30 2.18 -1.97
C ASN A 182 -17.50 3.25 -1.25
N ASP A 183 -18.08 4.43 -1.13
CA ASP A 183 -17.46 5.59 -0.48
C ASP A 183 -17.11 5.41 0.98
N MET A 184 -17.67 4.40 1.65
CA MET A 184 -17.42 4.12 3.06
C MET A 184 -16.18 3.24 3.27
N ASP A 185 -15.63 2.66 2.18
CA ASP A 185 -14.42 1.83 2.28
C ASP A 185 -13.18 2.73 2.40
N ALA A 186 -12.47 2.60 3.52
CA ALA A 186 -11.30 3.43 3.82
C ALA A 186 -10.11 3.14 2.88
N CYS A 187 -9.73 1.89 2.80
CA CYS A 187 -8.61 1.39 1.99
C CYS A 187 -9.06 0.13 1.27
N PRO A 188 -9.85 0.24 0.19
CA PRO A 188 -10.43 -0.92 -0.47
C PRO A 188 -9.35 -1.92 -0.93
N GLU A 189 -8.24 -1.44 -1.45
CA GLU A 189 -7.12 -2.25 -1.90
C GLU A 189 -6.35 -2.94 -0.76
N ALA A 190 -6.37 -2.36 0.45
CA ALA A 190 -5.66 -2.87 1.62
C ALA A 190 -6.55 -3.67 2.57
N THR A 191 -7.80 -3.27 2.74
CA THR A 191 -8.74 -3.95 3.65
C THR A 191 -9.20 -5.28 3.09
N ARG A 192 -9.05 -5.45 1.79
CA ARG A 192 -9.37 -6.70 1.13
C ARG A 192 -8.24 -7.15 0.21
N PRO A 193 -7.23 -7.77 0.74
CA PRO A 193 -6.59 -8.85 0.01
C PRO A 193 -7.60 -9.99 -0.07
N SER A 194 -8.86 -9.67 -0.28
CA SER A 194 -9.94 -10.61 -0.47
C SER A 194 -9.71 -11.15 -1.84
N ILE A 195 -9.14 -12.30 -1.85
CA ILE A 195 -9.13 -13.18 -2.97
C ILE A 195 -10.59 -13.56 -3.17
N ASN A 196 -11.12 -13.27 -4.34
CA ASN A 196 -12.43 -13.77 -4.73
C ASN A 196 -12.40 -15.30 -4.81
N LYS A 197 -13.56 -15.93 -5.00
CA LYS A 197 -13.67 -17.39 -5.14
C LYS A 197 -12.83 -18.01 -6.26
N LYS A 198 -12.19 -17.18 -7.12
CA LYS A 198 -11.29 -17.60 -8.20
C LYS A 198 -9.81 -17.41 -7.85
N GLY A 199 -9.49 -17.06 -6.59
CA GLY A 199 -8.13 -16.83 -6.15
C GLY A 199 -7.52 -15.49 -6.62
N LYS A 200 -8.31 -14.59 -7.21
CA LYS A 200 -7.86 -13.27 -7.68
C LYS A 200 -8.16 -12.18 -6.68
N TYR A 201 -7.37 -11.12 -6.66
CA TYR A 201 -7.71 -9.93 -5.88
C TYR A 201 -9.05 -9.36 -6.34
N ILE A 202 -9.86 -8.84 -5.40
CA ILE A 202 -11.15 -8.21 -5.76
C ILE A 202 -10.93 -7.01 -6.69
N LEU A 203 -9.81 -6.32 -6.61
CA LEU A 203 -9.40 -5.28 -7.55
C LEU A 203 -9.49 -5.70 -9.02
N GLU A 204 -9.28 -6.98 -9.31
CA GLU A 204 -9.35 -7.51 -10.67
C GLU A 204 -10.78 -7.61 -11.20
N GLU A 205 -11.79 -7.58 -10.32
CA GLU A 205 -13.20 -7.51 -10.72
C GLU A 205 -13.53 -6.17 -11.38
N ASP A 206 -12.80 -5.10 -11.00
CA ASP A 206 -12.86 -3.79 -11.64
C ASP A 206 -11.93 -3.66 -12.86
N GLY A 207 -11.25 -4.75 -13.23
CA GLY A 207 -10.42 -4.83 -14.44
C GLY A 207 -8.97 -4.39 -14.25
N PHE A 208 -8.52 -4.13 -13.03
CA PHE A 208 -7.12 -3.86 -12.73
C PHE A 208 -6.40 -5.14 -12.31
N ASP A 209 -5.45 -5.58 -13.12
CA ASP A 209 -4.61 -6.75 -12.85
C ASP A 209 -3.38 -6.33 -12.03
N LEU A 210 -3.47 -6.47 -10.71
CA LEU A 210 -2.40 -6.04 -9.79
C LEU A 210 -1.14 -6.87 -9.94
N ASP A 211 -1.27 -8.18 -10.13
CA ASP A 211 -0.14 -9.07 -10.32
C ASP A 211 0.64 -8.70 -11.59
N LYS A 212 -0.07 -8.53 -12.69
CA LYS A 212 0.53 -8.08 -13.93
C LYS A 212 1.13 -6.68 -13.82
N PHE A 213 0.47 -5.78 -13.09
CA PHE A 213 0.98 -4.43 -12.87
C PHE A 213 2.33 -4.44 -12.15
N VAL A 214 2.54 -5.30 -11.17
CA VAL A 214 3.81 -5.35 -10.42
C VAL A 214 4.88 -6.23 -11.09
N CYS A 215 4.49 -7.28 -11.78
CA CYS A 215 5.42 -8.25 -12.36
C CYS A 215 5.89 -7.88 -13.78
N ASP A 216 5.07 -7.20 -14.57
CA ASP A 216 5.36 -6.85 -15.96
C ASP A 216 5.69 -5.35 -16.08
N LYS A 217 6.97 -5.01 -16.34
CA LYS A 217 7.44 -3.62 -16.46
C LYS A 217 6.74 -2.85 -17.59
N GLU A 218 6.34 -3.55 -18.64
CA GLU A 218 5.69 -2.96 -19.82
C GLU A 218 4.15 -2.84 -19.68
N TYR A 219 3.59 -3.44 -18.64
CA TYR A 219 2.15 -3.37 -18.44
C TYR A 219 1.70 -1.94 -18.16
N VAL A 220 0.80 -1.46 -18.99
CA VAL A 220 0.09 -0.19 -18.82
C VAL A 220 -1.37 -0.51 -18.51
N TYR A 221 -1.88 0.04 -17.42
CA TYR A 221 -3.29 -0.05 -17.12
C TYR A 221 -4.06 0.76 -18.17
N VAL A 222 -4.97 0.11 -18.87
CA VAL A 222 -5.88 0.77 -19.80
C VAL A 222 -7.24 0.82 -19.12
N LYS A 223 -7.66 2.03 -18.80
CA LYS A 223 -8.98 2.30 -18.25
C LYS A 223 -10.05 1.89 -19.29
N LYS A 224 -11.01 1.11 -18.87
CA LYS A 224 -12.14 0.66 -19.69
C LYS A 224 -13.26 1.69 -19.69
#